data_8a9d522efd9e331db39bdda461c4f7c4
#
_entry.id   8a9d522efd9e331db39bdda461c4f7c4
#
_cell.length_a   1.000
_cell.length_b   1.000
_cell.length_c   1.000
_cell.angle_alpha   90.00
_cell.angle_beta   90.00
_cell.angle_gamma   90.00
#
_symmetry.space_group_name_H-M   'P 1'
#
loop_
_entity.id
_entity.type
_entity.pdbx_description
1 polymer ?
#
loop_
_entity_poly.entity_id
_entity_poly.type
_entity_poly.pdbx_seq_one_letter_code
_entity_poly.pdbx_strand_id
1 'polypeptide(L)'
;MKQKTGKKIGKIILLVILAAVVGVIVYTALTWPVYPDRQKPAESYQQMKQTAEDLGVLAPPEDVLPWTQPEYDFWLDNTWRFARPCGYTMAGGISYEGTVYSAYIVAFRETGASDDYPTLRENYKTVPIYVQSGDGGVKMQFIVEGHLYQVGMMAPPESALTQDVTDYFDGLLLAACHDIIDLYS
;
A
#
# COMPACT_ATOMS: atom_id res chain seq x y z
N MET A 1 -28.17 -53.38 23.43
CA MET A 1 -28.50 -52.26 22.54
C MET A 1 -27.83 -50.92 22.88
N LYS A 2 -26.92 -50.78 23.84
CA LYS A 2 -26.30 -49.52 24.27
C LYS A 2 -25.06 -49.04 23.42
N GLN A 3 -24.45 -49.90 22.62
CA GLN A 3 -23.18 -49.56 21.91
C GLN A 3 -23.33 -48.73 20.62
N LYS A 4 -24.51 -48.71 19.98
CA LYS A 4 -24.73 -47.96 18.76
C LYS A 4 -24.93 -46.46 18.96
N THR A 5 -25.44 -46.06 20.13
CA THR A 5 -25.76 -44.67 20.48
C THR A 5 -24.47 -43.88 20.80
N GLY A 6 -23.49 -44.46 21.46
CA GLY A 6 -22.21 -43.81 21.78
C GLY A 6 -21.37 -43.49 20.53
N LYS A 7 -21.37 -44.38 19.52
CA LYS A 7 -20.69 -44.12 18.25
C LYS A 7 -21.32 -42.98 17.42
N LYS A 8 -22.65 -42.77 17.49
CA LYS A 8 -23.33 -41.66 16.84
C LYS A 8 -23.05 -40.33 17.54
N ILE A 9 -23.05 -40.32 18.87
CA ILE A 9 -22.72 -39.11 19.67
C ILE A 9 -21.26 -38.69 19.40
N GLY A 10 -20.32 -39.63 19.41
CA GLY A 10 -18.91 -39.32 19.09
C GLY A 10 -18.71 -38.72 17.71
N LYS A 11 -19.45 -39.20 16.68
CA LYS A 11 -19.40 -38.60 15.33
C LYS A 11 -19.96 -37.18 15.27
N ILE A 12 -21.04 -36.92 16.02
CA ILE A 12 -21.63 -35.55 16.06
C ILE A 12 -20.69 -34.59 16.76
N ILE A 13 -20.08 -35.00 17.89
CA ILE A 13 -19.08 -34.18 18.60
C ILE A 13 -17.89 -33.88 17.70
N LEU A 14 -17.36 -34.87 16.96
CA LEU A 14 -16.27 -34.69 16.03
C LEU A 14 -16.62 -33.70 14.90
N LEU A 15 -17.84 -33.81 14.35
CA LEU A 15 -18.31 -32.85 13.31
C LEU A 15 -18.44 -31.43 13.83
N VAL A 16 -18.93 -31.24 15.06
CA VAL A 16 -19.03 -29.91 15.69
C VAL A 16 -17.65 -29.32 15.94
N ILE A 17 -16.70 -30.13 16.44
CA ILE A 17 -15.31 -29.66 16.62
C ILE A 17 -14.69 -29.29 15.27
N LEU A 18 -14.86 -30.11 14.24
CA LEU A 18 -14.34 -29.82 12.90
C LEU A 18 -14.92 -28.53 12.33
N ALA A 19 -16.24 -28.33 12.45
CA ALA A 19 -16.91 -27.11 12.03
C ALA A 19 -16.41 -25.85 12.77
N ALA A 20 -16.17 -25.97 14.09
CA ALA A 20 -15.61 -24.90 14.91
C ALA A 20 -14.17 -24.56 14.48
N VAL A 21 -13.32 -25.57 14.25
CA VAL A 21 -11.96 -25.37 13.75
C VAL A 21 -11.95 -24.70 12.38
N VAL A 22 -12.78 -25.16 11.45
CA VAL A 22 -12.92 -24.53 10.12
C VAL A 22 -13.43 -23.08 10.27
N GLY A 23 -14.39 -22.83 11.15
CA GLY A 23 -14.90 -21.48 11.42
C GLY A 23 -13.83 -20.54 11.96
N VAL A 24 -12.98 -21.02 12.88
CA VAL A 24 -11.84 -20.23 13.40
C VAL A 24 -10.81 -19.97 12.29
N ILE A 25 -10.49 -20.96 11.47
CA ILE A 25 -9.55 -20.79 10.35
C ILE A 25 -10.08 -19.75 9.34
N VAL A 26 -11.36 -19.84 8.98
CA VAL A 26 -11.98 -18.88 8.07
C VAL A 26 -12.02 -17.48 8.68
N TYR A 27 -12.41 -17.37 9.96
CA TYR A 27 -12.42 -16.10 10.68
C TYR A 27 -11.05 -15.47 10.75
N THR A 28 -10.00 -16.23 11.14
CA THR A 28 -8.63 -15.70 11.17
C THR A 28 -8.13 -15.33 9.79
N ALA A 29 -8.45 -16.09 8.74
CA ALA A 29 -8.08 -15.77 7.36
C ALA A 29 -8.74 -14.49 6.84
N LEU A 30 -9.95 -14.15 7.32
CA LEU A 30 -10.67 -12.94 6.93
C LEU A 30 -10.29 -11.71 7.76
N THR A 31 -9.83 -11.91 9.02
CA THR A 31 -9.52 -10.82 9.95
C THR A 31 -8.02 -10.59 10.15
N TRP A 32 -7.16 -11.46 9.58
CA TRP A 32 -5.72 -11.30 9.69
C TRP A 32 -5.26 -10.05 8.94
N PRO A 33 -4.48 -9.17 9.57
CA PRO A 33 -3.95 -8.01 8.89
C PRO A 33 -3.06 -8.45 7.71
N VAL A 34 -3.32 -7.86 6.55
CA VAL A 34 -2.54 -8.10 5.34
C VAL A 34 -1.21 -7.35 5.47
N TYR A 35 -0.11 -8.09 5.51
CA TYR A 35 1.22 -7.50 5.49
C TYR A 35 1.83 -7.70 4.09
N PRO A 36 2.26 -6.61 3.43
CA PRO A 36 3.00 -6.73 2.19
C PRO A 36 4.34 -7.44 2.46
N ASP A 37 4.62 -8.50 1.72
CA ASP A 37 5.80 -9.35 1.92
C ASP A 37 6.80 -9.23 0.77
N ARG A 38 6.31 -9.15 -0.47
CA ARG A 38 7.16 -9.12 -1.67
C ARG A 38 6.54 -8.33 -2.81
N GLN A 39 7.39 -7.82 -3.68
CA GLN A 39 7.01 -7.19 -4.94
C GLN A 39 7.07 -8.17 -6.10
N LYS A 40 6.22 -7.95 -7.09
CA LYS A 40 6.22 -8.65 -8.37
C LYS A 40 6.02 -7.60 -9.47
N PRO A 41 6.90 -7.55 -10.49
CA PRO A 41 6.75 -6.64 -11.60
C PRO A 41 5.40 -6.79 -12.31
N ALA A 42 4.78 -5.66 -12.64
CA ALA A 42 3.66 -5.59 -13.56
C ALA A 42 4.20 -5.40 -14.99
N GLU A 43 3.52 -5.97 -15.97
CA GLU A 43 3.93 -5.88 -17.37
C GLU A 43 3.68 -4.49 -17.97
N SER A 44 2.77 -3.72 -17.36
CA SER A 44 2.41 -2.38 -17.81
C SER A 44 1.64 -1.61 -16.73
N TYR A 45 1.56 -0.28 -16.90
CA TYR A 45 0.68 0.58 -16.11
C TYR A 45 -0.78 0.11 -16.14
N GLN A 46 -1.29 -0.29 -17.29
CA GLN A 46 -2.69 -0.73 -17.43
C GLN A 46 -2.98 -2.00 -16.62
N GLN A 47 -2.04 -2.96 -16.61
CA GLN A 47 -2.18 -4.16 -15.80
C GLN A 47 -2.14 -3.81 -14.31
N MET A 48 -1.21 -2.95 -13.88
CA MET A 48 -1.14 -2.48 -12.50
C MET A 48 -2.43 -1.77 -12.08
N LYS A 49 -2.90 -0.83 -12.91
CA LYS A 49 -4.12 -0.06 -12.66
C LYS A 49 -5.36 -0.96 -12.51
N GLN A 50 -5.56 -1.89 -13.44
CA GLN A 50 -6.69 -2.83 -13.37
C GLN A 50 -6.65 -3.68 -12.10
N THR A 51 -5.47 -4.18 -11.74
CA THR A 51 -5.32 -4.96 -10.50
C THR A 51 -5.57 -4.12 -9.25
N ALA A 52 -5.14 -2.86 -9.25
CA ALA A 52 -5.40 -1.91 -8.16
C ALA A 52 -6.90 -1.63 -8.02
N GLU A 53 -7.60 -1.38 -9.13
CA GLU A 53 -9.06 -1.19 -9.16
C GLU A 53 -9.82 -2.41 -8.65
N ASP A 54 -9.39 -3.62 -9.00
CA ASP A 54 -9.97 -4.88 -8.50
C ASP A 54 -9.79 -5.04 -6.96
N LEU A 55 -8.80 -4.36 -6.39
CA LEU A 55 -8.58 -4.27 -4.93
C LEU A 55 -9.37 -3.13 -4.27
N GLY A 56 -9.98 -2.25 -5.06
CA GLY A 56 -10.61 -1.02 -4.60
C GLY A 56 -9.62 0.13 -4.34
N VAL A 57 -8.33 -0.07 -4.65
CA VAL A 57 -7.29 0.95 -4.50
C VAL A 57 -7.14 1.68 -5.83
N LEU A 58 -7.43 2.98 -5.87
CA LEU A 58 -7.33 3.74 -7.12
C LEU A 58 -5.87 4.08 -7.44
N ALA A 59 -5.50 3.89 -8.70
CA ALA A 59 -4.19 4.31 -9.19
C ALA A 59 -4.29 5.69 -9.86
N PRO A 60 -3.40 6.65 -9.52
CA PRO A 60 -3.37 7.95 -10.16
C PRO A 60 -2.96 7.82 -11.63
N PRO A 61 -3.17 8.86 -12.47
CA PRO A 61 -2.65 8.90 -13.83
C PRO A 61 -1.15 8.57 -13.91
N GLU A 62 -0.72 7.97 -15.01
CA GLU A 62 0.67 7.57 -15.21
C GLU A 62 1.64 8.76 -15.13
N ASP A 63 1.18 9.94 -15.49
CA ASP A 63 1.92 11.21 -15.53
C ASP A 63 1.70 12.11 -14.30
N VAL A 64 1.15 11.57 -13.20
CA VAL A 64 0.92 12.31 -11.94
C VAL A 64 2.20 12.93 -11.36
N LEU A 65 3.33 12.31 -11.62
CA LEU A 65 4.67 12.86 -11.38
C LEU A 65 5.44 12.95 -12.69
N PRO A 66 6.34 13.93 -12.87
CA PRO A 66 7.12 14.11 -14.10
C PRO A 66 8.32 13.16 -14.19
N TRP A 67 8.10 11.89 -13.89
CA TRP A 67 9.14 10.87 -13.91
C TRP A 67 9.47 10.37 -15.33
N THR A 68 10.66 9.84 -15.46
CA THR A 68 11.12 9.16 -16.68
C THR A 68 11.17 7.66 -16.45
N GLN A 69 10.72 6.89 -17.44
CA GLN A 69 10.75 5.42 -17.42
C GLN A 69 10.15 4.84 -16.14
N PRO A 70 8.87 5.10 -15.85
CA PRO A 70 8.25 4.57 -14.66
C PRO A 70 8.16 3.04 -14.71
N GLU A 71 8.39 2.43 -13.57
CA GLU A 71 8.26 0.99 -13.32
C GLU A 71 7.05 0.75 -12.42
N TYR A 72 6.43 -0.41 -12.55
CA TYR A 72 5.20 -0.77 -11.85
C TYR A 72 5.36 -2.14 -11.21
N ASP A 73 5.01 -2.23 -9.92
CA ASP A 73 5.05 -3.47 -9.17
C ASP A 73 3.74 -3.71 -8.43
N PHE A 74 3.41 -4.98 -8.19
CA PHE A 74 2.41 -5.38 -7.23
C PHE A 74 3.06 -5.71 -5.90
N TRP A 75 2.45 -5.29 -4.82
CA TRP A 75 2.69 -5.85 -3.51
C TRP A 75 1.80 -7.07 -3.31
N LEU A 76 2.43 -8.15 -2.88
CA LEU A 76 1.75 -9.41 -2.60
C LEU A 76 1.75 -9.65 -1.10
N ASP A 77 0.61 -10.06 -0.57
CA ASP A 77 0.56 -10.65 0.76
C ASP A 77 1.04 -12.11 0.71
N ASN A 78 1.62 -12.56 1.79
CA ASN A 78 2.09 -13.94 1.92
C ASN A 78 1.24 -14.74 2.92
N THR A 79 0.03 -14.29 3.16
CA THR A 79 -0.90 -14.99 4.04
C THR A 79 -1.34 -16.29 3.33
N TRP A 80 -0.89 -17.41 3.87
CA TRP A 80 -1.16 -18.73 3.34
C TRP A 80 -0.55 -18.96 1.93
N ARG A 81 -0.62 -20.11 1.37
CA ARG A 81 0.03 -20.59 0.14
C ARG A 81 -0.29 -19.82 -1.15
N PHE A 82 -1.12 -18.79 -1.08
CA PHE A 82 -1.55 -18.00 -2.24
C PHE A 82 -1.23 -16.53 -2.02
N ALA A 83 -0.11 -16.09 -2.56
CA ALA A 83 0.21 -14.67 -2.61
C ALA A 83 -0.84 -13.93 -3.44
N ARG A 84 -1.54 -12.97 -2.82
CA ARG A 84 -2.54 -12.15 -3.47
C ARG A 84 -2.06 -10.71 -3.54
N PRO A 85 -2.36 -9.99 -4.62
CA PRO A 85 -2.11 -8.56 -4.64
C PRO A 85 -2.79 -7.87 -3.44
N CYS A 86 -2.04 -7.00 -2.76
CA CYS A 86 -2.53 -6.21 -1.63
C CYS A 86 -2.23 -4.72 -1.78
N GLY A 87 -1.51 -4.35 -2.83
CA GLY A 87 -1.14 -2.99 -3.14
C GLY A 87 -0.29 -2.92 -4.41
N TYR A 88 0.17 -1.72 -4.73
CA TYR A 88 1.05 -1.47 -5.88
C TYR A 88 2.13 -0.46 -5.54
N THR A 89 3.14 -0.41 -6.39
CA THR A 89 4.14 0.66 -6.47
C THR A 89 4.22 1.18 -7.88
N MET A 90 4.29 2.49 -8.02
CA MET A 90 4.76 3.20 -9.20
C MET A 90 6.07 3.89 -8.82
N ALA A 91 7.13 3.71 -9.59
CA ALA A 91 8.42 4.32 -9.29
C ALA A 91 9.10 4.80 -10.57
N GLY A 92 9.87 5.88 -10.48
CA GLY A 92 10.59 6.41 -11.64
C GLY A 92 11.59 7.49 -11.23
N GLY A 93 12.41 7.91 -12.19
CA GLY A 93 13.38 8.99 -12.00
C GLY A 93 12.78 10.36 -12.29
N ILE A 94 13.02 11.34 -11.43
CA ILE A 94 12.70 12.76 -11.69
C ILE A 94 14.01 13.53 -11.78
N SER A 95 14.22 14.22 -12.90
CA SER A 95 15.41 15.05 -13.09
C SER A 95 15.17 16.45 -12.54
N TYR A 96 16.03 16.90 -11.65
CA TYR A 96 16.05 18.26 -11.13
C TYR A 96 17.49 18.76 -11.09
N GLU A 97 17.77 19.90 -11.71
CA GLU A 97 19.11 20.51 -11.82
C GLU A 97 20.22 19.54 -12.27
N GLY A 98 19.88 18.64 -13.21
CA GLY A 98 20.83 17.66 -13.76
C GLY A 98 21.07 16.42 -12.87
N THR A 99 20.44 16.33 -11.71
CA THR A 99 20.46 15.17 -10.83
C THR A 99 19.16 14.39 -10.97
N VAL A 100 19.25 13.06 -10.99
CA VAL A 100 18.08 12.18 -11.03
C VAL A 100 17.76 11.66 -9.62
N TYR A 101 16.57 11.94 -9.16
CA TYR A 101 16.02 11.48 -7.89
C TYR A 101 15.04 10.35 -8.13
N SER A 102 15.06 9.33 -7.28
CA SER A 102 14.06 8.26 -7.33
C SER A 102 12.77 8.71 -6.66
N ALA A 103 11.66 8.76 -7.41
CA ALA A 103 10.35 9.05 -6.86
C ALA A 103 9.46 7.81 -6.91
N TYR A 104 8.52 7.71 -5.97
CA TYR A 104 7.61 6.57 -5.90
C TYR A 104 6.25 6.95 -5.32
N ILE A 105 5.25 6.17 -5.72
CA ILE A 105 3.93 6.12 -5.10
C ILE A 105 3.68 4.67 -4.71
N VAL A 106 3.37 4.44 -3.45
CA VAL A 106 3.00 3.13 -2.93
C VAL A 106 1.60 3.22 -2.36
N ALA A 107 0.75 2.27 -2.68
CA ALA A 107 -0.58 2.19 -2.14
C ALA A 107 -0.90 0.77 -1.64
N PHE A 108 -1.57 0.70 -0.50
CA PHE A 108 -1.98 -0.55 0.12
C PHE A 108 -3.47 -0.53 0.46
N ARG A 109 -4.11 -1.67 0.25
CA ARG A 109 -5.42 -1.94 0.81
C ARG A 109 -5.28 -2.18 2.31
N GLU A 110 -6.04 -1.44 3.13
CA GLU A 110 -6.19 -1.67 4.57
C GLU A 110 -4.87 -1.77 5.36
N THR A 111 -4.27 -0.64 5.65
CA THR A 111 -3.23 -0.58 6.67
C THR A 111 -3.49 0.60 7.59
N GLY A 112 -3.22 0.45 8.87
CA GLY A 112 -3.17 1.60 9.77
C GLY A 112 -2.08 2.58 9.34
N ALA A 113 -2.23 3.86 9.68
CA ALA A 113 -1.15 4.83 9.50
C ALA A 113 0.09 4.32 10.24
N SER A 114 1.25 4.45 9.61
CA SER A 114 2.51 4.22 10.31
C SER A 114 2.73 5.34 11.31
N ASP A 115 3.16 5.00 12.53
CA ASP A 115 3.54 5.99 13.56
C ASP A 115 4.83 6.76 13.19
N ASP A 116 5.44 6.42 12.04
CA ASP A 116 6.71 7.01 11.59
C ASP A 116 6.57 8.40 10.93
N TYR A 117 5.36 8.97 10.85
CA TYR A 117 5.09 10.29 10.25
C TYR A 117 4.56 11.27 11.29
N PRO A 118 5.42 11.88 12.11
CA PRO A 118 4.99 12.69 13.25
C PRO A 118 4.47 14.07 12.87
N THR A 119 4.71 14.56 11.65
CA THR A 119 4.43 15.94 11.27
C THR A 119 3.25 16.01 10.31
N LEU A 120 2.15 16.63 10.79
CA LEU A 120 1.03 16.98 9.91
C LEU A 120 1.46 18.09 8.95
N ARG A 121 1.42 17.84 7.64
CA ARG A 121 1.72 18.84 6.62
C ARG A 121 0.52 19.75 6.38
N GLU A 122 -0.63 19.15 6.11
CA GLU A 122 -1.92 19.85 5.94
C GLU A 122 -3.11 18.90 5.98
N ASN A 123 -4.33 19.48 5.96
CA ASN A 123 -5.55 18.73 5.71
C ASN A 123 -6.09 19.14 4.33
N TYR A 124 -6.23 18.19 3.41
CA TYR A 124 -6.84 18.40 2.12
C TYR A 124 -8.16 17.63 2.01
N LYS A 125 -9.27 18.30 1.75
CA LYS A 125 -10.63 17.71 1.72
C LYS A 125 -10.91 16.78 2.92
N THR A 126 -10.55 17.19 4.13
CA THR A 126 -10.65 16.42 5.38
C THR A 126 -9.67 15.25 5.55
N VAL A 127 -8.83 14.96 4.56
CA VAL A 127 -7.80 13.94 4.64
C VAL A 127 -6.50 14.56 5.20
N PRO A 128 -5.99 14.10 6.34
CA PRO A 128 -4.71 14.58 6.87
C PRO A 128 -3.55 13.99 6.05
N ILE A 129 -2.67 14.87 5.58
CA ILE A 129 -1.42 14.51 4.89
C ILE A 129 -0.27 14.73 5.87
N TYR A 130 0.45 13.68 6.17
CA TYR A 130 1.63 13.71 7.04
C TYR A 130 2.90 13.70 6.21
N VAL A 131 3.95 14.37 6.71
CA VAL A 131 5.25 14.45 6.05
C VAL A 131 6.37 13.99 6.96
N GLN A 132 7.35 13.34 6.38
CA GLN A 132 8.65 13.05 6.95
C GLN A 132 9.71 13.50 5.97
N SER A 133 10.59 14.41 6.42
CA SER A 133 11.76 14.85 5.66
C SER A 133 13.02 14.49 6.44
N GLY A 134 14.09 14.13 5.74
CA GLY A 134 15.38 13.78 6.33
C GLY A 134 16.48 13.78 5.29
N ASP A 135 17.68 13.40 5.69
CA ASP A 135 18.90 13.46 4.84
C ASP A 135 18.79 12.61 3.56
N GLY A 136 17.90 11.63 3.54
CA GLY A 136 17.74 10.70 2.41
C GLY A 136 16.55 10.96 1.50
N GLY A 137 15.61 11.86 1.86
CA GLY A 137 14.43 12.09 1.03
C GLY A 137 13.28 12.81 1.74
N VAL A 138 12.21 12.97 0.97
CA VAL A 138 10.93 13.49 1.43
C VAL A 138 9.86 12.43 1.18
N LYS A 139 9.02 12.18 2.18
CA LYS A 139 7.91 11.22 2.10
C LYS A 139 6.65 11.84 2.65
N MET A 140 5.54 11.62 1.98
CA MET A 140 4.20 11.99 2.43
C MET A 140 3.34 10.74 2.58
N GLN A 141 2.47 10.75 3.58
CA GLN A 141 1.56 9.64 3.85
C GLN A 141 0.17 10.16 4.19
N PHE A 142 -0.84 9.49 3.67
CA PHE A 142 -2.24 9.75 4.02
C PHE A 142 -3.08 8.48 3.87
N ILE A 143 -4.27 8.51 4.48
CA ILE A 143 -5.27 7.43 4.33
C ILE A 143 -6.53 8.05 3.75
N VAL A 144 -7.01 7.49 2.66
CA VAL A 144 -8.27 7.86 2.01
C VAL A 144 -9.09 6.60 1.75
N GLU A 145 -10.38 6.62 2.14
CA GLU A 145 -11.31 5.48 2.02
C GLU A 145 -10.74 4.15 2.57
N GLY A 146 -9.93 4.22 3.64
CA GLY A 146 -9.29 3.05 4.26
C GLY A 146 -8.05 2.53 3.54
N HIS A 147 -7.56 3.22 2.51
CA HIS A 147 -6.36 2.87 1.76
C HIS A 147 -5.19 3.77 2.15
N LEU A 148 -4.06 3.17 2.46
CA LEU A 148 -2.83 3.90 2.77
C LEU A 148 -2.08 4.24 1.48
N TYR A 149 -1.74 5.51 1.32
CA TYR A 149 -0.85 6.01 0.28
C TYR A 149 0.42 6.58 0.88
N GLN A 150 1.53 6.29 0.22
CA GLN A 150 2.83 6.90 0.48
C GLN A 150 3.38 7.44 -0.82
N VAL A 151 3.67 8.74 -0.86
CA VAL A 151 4.27 9.42 -2.00
C VAL A 151 5.61 9.96 -1.54
N GLY A 152 6.69 9.61 -2.25
CA GLY A 152 8.00 9.99 -1.77
C GLY A 152 9.04 10.12 -2.86
N MET A 153 10.16 10.73 -2.47
CA MET A 153 11.38 10.81 -3.25
C MET A 153 12.58 10.47 -2.39
N MET A 154 13.58 9.86 -2.99
CA MET A 154 14.87 9.55 -2.40
C MET A 154 15.99 10.19 -3.21
N ALA A 155 16.93 10.82 -2.51
CA ALA A 155 18.15 11.32 -3.12
C ALA A 155 19.09 10.18 -3.51
N PRO A 156 19.92 10.36 -4.52
CA PRO A 156 21.05 9.46 -4.79
C PRO A 156 21.97 9.36 -3.55
N PRO A 157 22.59 8.19 -3.31
CA PRO A 157 23.34 7.91 -2.06
C PRO A 157 24.45 8.92 -1.70
N GLU A 158 25.00 9.63 -2.70
CA GLU A 158 26.08 10.58 -2.52
C GLU A 158 25.64 12.06 -2.56
N SER A 159 24.31 12.30 -2.64
CA SER A 159 23.75 13.64 -2.78
C SER A 159 23.12 14.08 -1.47
N ALA A 160 23.61 15.19 -0.91
CA ALA A 160 22.92 15.84 0.20
C ALA A 160 21.68 16.59 -0.34
N LEU A 161 20.55 16.46 0.35
CA LEU A 161 19.38 17.28 0.06
C LEU A 161 19.62 18.71 0.52
N THR A 162 19.64 19.65 -0.44
CA THR A 162 19.60 21.07 -0.14
C THR A 162 18.15 21.49 0.19
N GLN A 163 18.00 22.66 0.83
CA GLN A 163 16.66 23.18 1.12
C GLN A 163 15.86 23.40 -0.18
N ASP A 164 16.48 23.92 -1.23
CA ASP A 164 15.80 24.17 -2.53
C ASP A 164 15.28 22.87 -3.15
N VAL A 165 16.05 21.78 -3.09
CA VAL A 165 15.63 20.45 -3.55
C VAL A 165 14.47 19.95 -2.71
N THR A 166 14.56 20.10 -1.39
CA THR A 166 13.50 19.67 -0.47
C THR A 166 12.20 20.42 -0.73
N ASP A 167 12.26 21.75 -0.89
CA ASP A 167 11.09 22.59 -1.15
C ASP A 167 10.45 22.29 -2.51
N TYR A 168 11.27 22.04 -3.55
CA TYR A 168 10.77 21.63 -4.86
C TYR A 168 10.00 20.31 -4.78
N PHE A 169 10.59 19.29 -4.17
CA PHE A 169 9.93 17.98 -4.06
C PHE A 169 8.76 17.99 -3.07
N ASP A 170 8.82 18.76 -1.99
CA ASP A 170 7.67 18.91 -1.08
C ASP A 170 6.44 19.41 -1.85
N GLY A 171 6.58 20.47 -2.65
CA GLY A 171 5.50 20.98 -3.48
C GLY A 171 4.99 19.98 -4.52
N LEU A 172 5.89 19.28 -5.20
CA LEU A 172 5.56 18.30 -6.24
C LEU A 172 4.82 17.08 -5.66
N LEU A 173 5.32 16.53 -4.55
CA LEU A 173 4.72 15.37 -3.89
C LEU A 173 3.37 15.73 -3.26
N LEU A 174 3.24 16.95 -2.71
CA LEU A 174 1.97 17.43 -2.17
C LEU A 174 0.89 17.55 -3.26
N ALA A 175 1.25 18.07 -4.43
CA ALA A 175 0.33 18.11 -5.57
C ALA A 175 -0.13 16.70 -5.99
N ALA A 176 0.79 15.74 -6.06
CA ALA A 176 0.44 14.34 -6.34
C ALA A 176 -0.48 13.73 -5.25
N CYS A 177 -0.28 14.08 -3.97
CA CYS A 177 -1.20 13.66 -2.90
C CYS A 177 -2.61 14.21 -3.12
N HIS A 178 -2.75 15.48 -3.52
CA HIS A 178 -4.05 16.09 -3.84
C HIS A 178 -4.73 15.37 -5.01
N ASP A 179 -3.99 15.14 -6.11
CA ASP A 179 -4.51 14.44 -7.29
C ASP A 179 -5.02 13.03 -6.92
N ILE A 180 -4.30 12.30 -6.05
CA ILE A 180 -4.73 10.98 -5.58
C ILE A 180 -6.00 11.08 -4.72
N ILE A 181 -6.07 12.03 -3.79
CA ILE A 181 -7.26 12.24 -2.95
C ILE A 181 -8.47 12.62 -3.82
N ASP A 182 -8.25 13.39 -4.88
CA ASP A 182 -9.30 13.80 -5.81
C ASP A 182 -9.93 12.65 -6.59
N LEU A 183 -9.23 11.52 -6.76
CA LEU A 183 -9.80 10.32 -7.37
C LEU A 183 -10.95 9.72 -6.55
N TYR A 184 -11.02 10.01 -5.26
CA TYR A 184 -12.03 9.49 -4.33
C TYR A 184 -13.18 10.48 -4.07
N SER A 185 -13.28 11.58 -4.83
CA SER A 185 -14.20 12.72 -4.57
C SER A 185 -15.39 12.74 -5.50
#